data_edeff9da75c3a104bef56dbe6010516b
#
_entry.id   edeff9da75c3a104bef56dbe6010516b
#
_cell.length_a   1.000
_cell.length_b   1.000
_cell.length_c   1.000
_cell.angle_alpha   90.00
_cell.angle_beta   90.00
_cell.angle_gamma   90.00
#
_symmetry.space_group_name_H-M   'P 1'
#
loop_
_entity.id
_entity.type
_entity.pdbx_description
1 polymer ?
#
loop_
_entity_poly.entity_id
_entity_poly.type
_entity_poly.pdbx_seq_one_letter_code
_entity_poly.pdbx_strand_id
1 'polypeptide(L)'
;CPALIYSLFNVSLDSQIGWGIPMATDTAFALGVLTLVRKQIPLSLLAFIVGLAIVDDIGAILVIALFYTQQISVLHLISAFALIAFLATGNRAGVRQPFFYFIIGVATWWMVLKSGVHPTVAGVAIALTVPANPRLASGKLLDKAKSNISAMQRKTKYVDVLGSKQNHEQVLELREVAEGASTPLRRWEDALGLPVALLILPLFALTNAGVVFGFSTFIESLQHPTGLGIITGLVLGKFIGISGACWLGLRYKIGCLPAGIRFQHVIGVSLIAGIGFTMSTFIATLGFDGQPGHLHNAKTSILVASILSAILGLLYIRFIATKELPVVKKR
;
A
#
# COMPACT_ATOMS: atom_id res chain seq x y z
N CYS A 1 6.28 -16.28 -8.50
CA CYS A 1 6.70 -17.42 -7.66
C CYS A 1 5.61 -17.85 -6.66
N PRO A 2 5.05 -16.98 -5.78
CA PRO A 2 4.08 -17.43 -4.76
C PRO A 2 2.89 -18.18 -5.33
N ALA A 3 2.24 -17.64 -6.36
CA ALA A 3 1.12 -18.26 -7.03
C ALA A 3 1.46 -19.62 -7.64
N LEU A 4 2.62 -19.75 -8.28
CA LEU A 4 3.07 -21.03 -8.85
C LEU A 4 3.28 -22.08 -7.76
N ILE A 5 3.90 -21.72 -6.63
CA ILE A 5 4.08 -22.64 -5.51
C ILE A 5 2.73 -23.09 -4.96
N TYR A 6 1.80 -22.16 -4.77
CA TYR A 6 0.45 -22.50 -4.34
C TYR A 6 -0.23 -23.47 -5.30
N SER A 7 -0.16 -23.20 -6.60
CA SER A 7 -0.77 -24.05 -7.63
C SER A 7 -0.19 -25.45 -7.67
N LEU A 8 1.10 -25.64 -7.34
CA LEU A 8 1.73 -26.97 -7.27
C LEU A 8 1.10 -27.85 -6.17
N PHE A 9 0.69 -27.26 -5.03
CA PHE A 9 0.02 -27.99 -3.95
C PHE A 9 -1.47 -28.22 -4.22
N ASN A 10 -2.08 -27.43 -5.11
CA ASN A 10 -3.52 -27.41 -5.33
C ASN A 10 -3.91 -27.73 -6.77
N VAL A 11 -3.08 -28.51 -7.48
CA VAL A 11 -3.37 -28.94 -8.87
C VAL A 11 -4.65 -29.76 -8.90
N SER A 12 -5.59 -29.39 -9.80
CA SER A 12 -6.86 -30.10 -10.03
C SER A 12 -7.78 -30.19 -8.80
N LEU A 13 -7.58 -29.34 -7.80
CA LEU A 13 -8.46 -29.23 -6.61
C LEU A 13 -9.37 -28.00 -6.74
N ASP A 14 -10.53 -28.05 -6.07
CA ASP A 14 -11.44 -26.89 -5.98
C ASP A 14 -10.78 -25.66 -5.33
N SER A 15 -9.75 -25.91 -4.52
CA SER A 15 -8.92 -24.89 -3.90
C SER A 15 -7.99 -24.15 -4.85
N GLN A 16 -7.87 -24.57 -6.11
CA GLN A 16 -6.98 -23.93 -7.09
C GLN A 16 -7.29 -22.45 -7.30
N ILE A 17 -8.56 -22.04 -7.15
CA ILE A 17 -8.98 -20.64 -7.28
C ILE A 17 -8.25 -19.70 -6.28
N GLY A 18 -7.72 -20.22 -5.19
CA GLY A 18 -6.96 -19.48 -4.19
C GLY A 18 -5.52 -19.09 -4.58
N TRP A 19 -5.08 -19.31 -5.83
CA TRP A 19 -3.71 -19.06 -6.28
C TRP A 19 -3.24 -17.61 -6.10
N GLY A 20 -4.17 -16.65 -6.07
CA GLY A 20 -3.88 -15.23 -5.84
C GLY A 20 -3.59 -14.89 -4.38
N ILE A 21 -3.99 -15.73 -3.41
CA ILE A 21 -3.87 -15.46 -1.97
C ILE A 21 -2.42 -15.16 -1.53
N PRO A 22 -1.41 -15.97 -1.88
CA PRO A 22 -0.04 -15.72 -1.44
C PRO A 22 0.70 -14.64 -2.23
N MET A 23 0.05 -13.96 -3.16
CA MET A 23 0.69 -12.89 -3.94
C MET A 23 0.78 -11.58 -3.19
N ALA A 24 -0.20 -11.25 -2.35
CA ALA A 24 -0.28 -9.96 -1.67
C ALA A 24 0.67 -9.86 -0.47
N THR A 25 1.18 -8.65 -0.23
CA THR A 25 1.95 -8.28 0.97
C THR A 25 1.13 -7.31 1.80
N ASP A 26 1.06 -7.51 3.10
CA ASP A 26 0.48 -6.54 4.02
C ASP A 26 1.50 -5.45 4.35
N THR A 27 1.44 -4.35 3.62
CA THR A 27 2.39 -3.23 3.73
C THR A 27 2.41 -2.63 5.13
N ALA A 28 1.25 -2.50 5.79
CA ALA A 28 1.14 -1.88 7.10
C ALA A 28 1.83 -2.73 8.17
N PHE A 29 1.55 -4.03 8.19
CA PHE A 29 2.20 -4.96 9.11
C PHE A 29 3.68 -5.15 8.80
N ALA A 30 4.07 -5.26 7.53
CA ALA A 30 5.46 -5.38 7.12
C ALA A 30 6.29 -4.17 7.55
N LEU A 31 5.79 -2.94 7.37
CA LEU A 31 6.43 -1.72 7.86
C LEU A 31 6.44 -1.67 9.39
N GLY A 32 5.35 -2.06 10.04
CA GLY A 32 5.27 -2.18 11.50
C GLY A 32 6.39 -3.06 12.06
N VAL A 33 6.57 -4.23 11.50
CA VAL A 33 7.65 -5.17 11.87
C VAL A 33 9.04 -4.56 11.62
N LEU A 34 9.26 -3.90 10.47
CA LEU A 34 10.53 -3.23 10.18
C LEU A 34 10.83 -2.06 11.14
N THR A 35 9.82 -1.37 11.66
CA THR A 35 10.04 -0.29 12.63
C THR A 35 10.67 -0.78 13.94
N LEU A 36 10.49 -2.05 14.32
CA LEU A 36 11.13 -2.64 15.49
C LEU A 36 12.67 -2.68 15.37
N VAL A 37 13.16 -2.76 14.14
CA VAL A 37 14.60 -2.77 13.83
C VAL A 37 15.09 -1.47 13.14
N ARG A 38 14.27 -0.41 13.16
CA ARG A 38 14.53 0.85 12.44
C ARG A 38 15.91 1.47 12.71
N LYS A 39 16.42 1.34 13.95
CA LYS A 39 17.74 1.87 14.32
C LYS A 39 18.90 1.13 13.65
N GLN A 40 18.66 -0.03 13.09
CA GLN A 40 19.66 -0.96 12.56
C GLN A 40 19.63 -1.03 11.04
N ILE A 41 18.69 -0.36 10.37
CA ILE A 41 18.50 -0.42 8.92
C ILE A 41 18.56 0.96 8.28
N PRO A 42 19.08 1.09 7.04
CA PRO A 42 19.07 2.35 6.31
C PRO A 42 17.64 2.76 5.91
N LEU A 43 17.37 4.09 5.89
CA LEU A 43 16.05 4.61 5.46
C LEU A 43 15.68 4.21 4.03
N SER A 44 16.67 4.03 3.16
CA SER A 44 16.48 3.55 1.79
C SER A 44 15.84 2.16 1.73
N LEU A 45 16.04 1.31 2.77
CA LEU A 45 15.41 0.00 2.86
C LEU A 45 13.90 0.10 3.10
N LEU A 46 13.45 1.08 3.89
CA LEU A 46 12.03 1.36 4.07
C LEU A 46 11.39 1.81 2.75
N ALA A 47 12.07 2.69 2.01
CA ALA A 47 11.59 3.10 0.69
C ALA A 47 11.52 1.91 -0.30
N PHE A 48 12.49 1.00 -0.24
CA PHE A 48 12.51 -0.19 -1.08
C PHE A 48 11.31 -1.11 -0.79
N ILE A 49 11.00 -1.41 0.48
CA ILE A 49 9.86 -2.28 0.80
C ILE A 49 8.53 -1.61 0.47
N VAL A 50 8.40 -0.29 0.68
CA VAL A 50 7.20 0.45 0.30
C VAL A 50 6.98 0.38 -1.22
N GLY A 51 8.02 0.63 -2.01
CA GLY A 51 7.94 0.51 -3.47
C GLY A 51 7.58 -0.90 -3.94
N LEU A 52 8.17 -1.93 -3.32
CA LEU A 52 7.85 -3.33 -3.61
C LEU A 52 6.39 -3.63 -3.28
N ALA A 53 5.92 -3.23 -2.10
CA ALA A 53 4.55 -3.48 -1.65
C ALA A 53 3.51 -2.76 -2.53
N ILE A 54 3.78 -1.54 -2.98
CA ILE A 54 2.91 -0.83 -3.93
C ILE A 54 2.76 -1.62 -5.24
N VAL A 55 3.84 -2.18 -5.77
CA VAL A 55 3.79 -3.00 -6.99
C VAL A 55 3.03 -4.30 -6.75
N ASP A 56 3.24 -4.95 -5.60
CA ASP A 56 2.50 -6.15 -5.20
C ASP A 56 0.99 -5.86 -5.07
N ASP A 57 0.62 -4.74 -4.43
CA ASP A 57 -0.78 -4.35 -4.24
C ASP A 57 -1.47 -4.04 -5.58
N ILE A 58 -0.80 -3.32 -6.48
CA ILE A 58 -1.31 -3.10 -7.84
C ILE A 58 -1.49 -4.43 -8.58
N GLY A 59 -0.51 -5.33 -8.47
CA GLY A 59 -0.59 -6.67 -9.04
C GLY A 59 -1.76 -7.48 -8.48
N ALA A 60 -1.98 -7.45 -7.16
CA ALA A 60 -3.09 -8.11 -6.49
C ALA A 60 -4.45 -7.55 -6.95
N ILE A 61 -4.58 -6.22 -7.06
CA ILE A 61 -5.82 -5.57 -7.54
C ILE A 61 -6.12 -5.95 -8.99
N LEU A 62 -5.10 -6.03 -9.85
CA LEU A 62 -5.27 -6.50 -11.24
C LEU A 62 -5.73 -7.96 -11.29
N VAL A 63 -5.16 -8.82 -10.46
CA VAL A 63 -5.58 -10.23 -10.36
C VAL A 63 -7.02 -10.31 -9.87
N ILE A 64 -7.41 -9.55 -8.84
CA ILE A 64 -8.79 -9.50 -8.36
C ILE A 64 -9.73 -9.05 -9.49
N ALA A 65 -9.37 -7.99 -10.21
CA ALA A 65 -10.20 -7.45 -11.28
C ALA A 65 -10.40 -8.42 -12.45
N LEU A 66 -9.40 -9.23 -12.79
CA LEU A 66 -9.43 -10.11 -13.97
C LEU A 66 -9.99 -11.50 -13.66
N PHE A 67 -9.73 -12.03 -12.45
CA PHE A 67 -10.02 -13.45 -12.13
C PHE A 67 -11.13 -13.63 -11.10
N TYR A 68 -11.44 -12.60 -10.29
CA TYR A 68 -12.47 -12.69 -9.25
C TYR A 68 -13.69 -11.79 -9.55
N THR A 69 -13.79 -11.27 -10.76
CA THR A 69 -14.98 -10.55 -11.23
C THR A 69 -16.02 -11.57 -11.71
N GLN A 70 -17.26 -11.42 -11.22
CA GLN A 70 -18.37 -12.33 -11.60
C GLN A 70 -19.09 -11.83 -12.86
N GLN A 71 -20.29 -11.27 -12.75
CA GLN A 71 -21.07 -10.78 -13.89
C GLN A 71 -20.77 -9.31 -14.17
N ILE A 72 -20.41 -9.00 -15.42
CA ILE A 72 -20.08 -7.64 -15.81
C ILE A 72 -21.29 -6.93 -16.41
N SER A 73 -21.71 -5.81 -15.79
CA SER A 73 -22.66 -4.87 -16.38
C SER A 73 -21.93 -3.82 -17.22
N VAL A 74 -21.99 -3.98 -18.54
CA VAL A 74 -21.29 -3.10 -19.49
C VAL A 74 -21.71 -1.64 -19.34
N LEU A 75 -23.00 -1.36 -19.08
CA LEU A 75 -23.53 -0.01 -18.92
C LEU A 75 -22.86 0.73 -17.74
N HIS A 76 -22.80 0.07 -16.58
CA HIS A 76 -22.18 0.67 -15.39
C HIS A 76 -20.66 0.79 -15.54
N LEU A 77 -20.02 -0.13 -16.25
CA LEU A 77 -18.60 -0.06 -16.54
C LEU A 77 -18.26 1.13 -17.45
N ILE A 78 -19.04 1.35 -18.53
CA ILE A 78 -18.88 2.52 -19.39
C ILE A 78 -19.10 3.81 -18.60
N SER A 79 -20.12 3.87 -17.73
CA SER A 79 -20.38 5.01 -16.87
C SER A 79 -19.20 5.30 -15.92
N ALA A 80 -18.59 4.26 -15.35
CA ALA A 80 -17.40 4.39 -14.52
C ALA A 80 -16.21 4.95 -15.31
N PHE A 81 -15.94 4.45 -16.52
CA PHE A 81 -14.89 4.99 -17.39
C PHE A 81 -15.14 6.43 -17.79
N ALA A 82 -16.40 6.82 -18.06
CA ALA A 82 -16.75 8.21 -18.37
C ALA A 82 -16.45 9.13 -17.17
N LEU A 83 -16.76 8.70 -15.95
CA LEU A 83 -16.45 9.48 -14.73
C LEU A 83 -14.93 9.55 -14.47
N ILE A 84 -14.17 8.49 -14.70
CA ILE A 84 -12.71 8.50 -14.61
C ILE A 84 -12.13 9.47 -15.65
N ALA A 85 -12.61 9.43 -16.88
CA ALA A 85 -12.21 10.37 -17.93
C ALA A 85 -12.56 11.83 -17.55
N PHE A 86 -13.69 12.05 -16.93
CA PHE A 86 -14.10 13.36 -16.42
C PHE A 86 -13.16 13.85 -15.30
N LEU A 87 -12.77 12.99 -14.35
CA LEU A 87 -11.75 13.31 -13.34
C LEU A 87 -10.39 13.65 -13.97
N ALA A 88 -9.95 12.87 -14.97
CA ALA A 88 -8.70 13.12 -15.70
C ALA A 88 -8.73 14.44 -16.47
N THR A 89 -9.86 14.79 -17.09
CA THR A 89 -10.04 16.10 -17.75
C THR A 89 -10.06 17.25 -16.75
N GLY A 90 -10.69 17.07 -15.59
CA GLY A 90 -10.64 18.02 -14.48
C GLY A 90 -9.21 18.29 -13.99
N ASN A 91 -8.37 17.22 -13.88
CA ASN A 91 -6.96 17.38 -13.56
C ASN A 91 -6.21 18.19 -14.64
N ARG A 92 -6.42 17.90 -15.93
CA ARG A 92 -5.80 18.64 -17.03
C ARG A 92 -6.29 20.10 -17.09
N ALA A 93 -7.55 20.34 -16.77
CA ALA A 93 -8.13 21.69 -16.67
C ALA A 93 -7.64 22.47 -15.42
N GLY A 94 -6.83 21.83 -14.57
CA GLY A 94 -6.24 22.49 -13.40
C GLY A 94 -7.17 22.58 -12.18
N VAL A 95 -8.23 21.78 -12.12
CA VAL A 95 -9.07 21.68 -10.90
C VAL A 95 -8.25 21.06 -9.78
N ARG A 96 -8.12 21.79 -8.66
CA ARG A 96 -7.30 21.41 -7.51
C ARG A 96 -8.08 21.26 -6.20
N GLN A 97 -9.40 21.33 -6.28
CA GLN A 97 -10.27 21.19 -5.10
C GLN A 97 -10.40 19.70 -4.73
N PRO A 98 -9.97 19.27 -3.53
CA PRO A 98 -10.06 17.86 -3.12
C PRO A 98 -11.49 17.34 -3.11
N PHE A 99 -12.45 18.20 -2.76
CA PHE A 99 -13.88 17.86 -2.69
C PHE A 99 -14.47 17.46 -4.05
N PHE A 100 -14.00 18.07 -5.15
CA PHE A 100 -14.39 17.67 -6.51
C PHE A 100 -14.04 16.21 -6.79
N TYR A 101 -12.79 15.81 -6.49
CA TYR A 101 -12.33 14.43 -6.67
C TYR A 101 -13.04 13.47 -5.73
N PHE A 102 -13.38 13.91 -4.53
CA PHE A 102 -14.10 13.07 -3.57
C PHE A 102 -15.51 12.72 -4.06
N ILE A 103 -16.34 13.72 -4.42
CA ILE A 103 -17.74 13.48 -4.85
C ILE A 103 -17.78 12.60 -6.10
N ILE A 104 -17.01 12.96 -7.12
CA ILE A 104 -17.00 12.20 -8.37
C ILE A 104 -16.35 10.84 -8.16
N GLY A 105 -15.36 10.74 -7.26
CA GLY A 105 -14.75 9.50 -6.85
C GLY A 105 -15.76 8.55 -6.20
N VAL A 106 -16.62 9.01 -5.30
CA VAL A 106 -17.69 8.19 -4.71
C VAL A 106 -18.67 7.72 -5.78
N ALA A 107 -19.06 8.59 -6.72
CA ALA A 107 -19.91 8.20 -7.84
C ALA A 107 -19.24 7.14 -8.74
N THR A 108 -17.95 7.32 -9.03
CA THR A 108 -17.14 6.34 -9.78
C THR A 108 -17.07 4.99 -9.05
N TRP A 109 -16.77 5.01 -7.77
CA TRP A 109 -16.75 3.81 -6.92
C TRP A 109 -18.09 3.07 -6.96
N TRP A 110 -19.20 3.81 -6.86
CA TRP A 110 -20.55 3.24 -6.93
C TRP A 110 -20.83 2.59 -8.30
N MET A 111 -20.42 3.23 -9.41
CA MET A 111 -20.58 2.68 -10.74
C MET A 111 -19.73 1.41 -10.94
N VAL A 112 -18.48 1.40 -10.44
CA VAL A 112 -17.62 0.20 -10.47
C VAL A 112 -18.24 -0.93 -9.65
N LEU A 113 -18.76 -0.64 -8.44
CA LEU A 113 -19.46 -1.63 -7.62
C LEU A 113 -20.65 -2.25 -8.36
N LYS A 114 -21.46 -1.43 -9.04
CA LYS A 114 -22.61 -1.89 -9.83
C LYS A 114 -22.22 -2.59 -11.13
N SER A 115 -21.00 -2.37 -11.62
CA SER A 115 -20.52 -3.03 -12.83
C SER A 115 -20.10 -4.50 -12.62
N GLY A 116 -20.02 -4.96 -11.36
CA GLY A 116 -19.52 -6.30 -11.01
C GLY A 116 -18.00 -6.36 -10.86
N VAL A 117 -17.27 -5.33 -11.28
CA VAL A 117 -15.83 -5.22 -11.03
C VAL A 117 -15.60 -4.87 -9.56
N HIS A 118 -14.53 -5.43 -8.97
CA HIS A 118 -14.26 -5.21 -7.56
C HIS A 118 -14.00 -3.72 -7.25
N PRO A 119 -14.66 -3.13 -6.21
CA PRO A 119 -14.59 -1.68 -5.94
C PRO A 119 -13.21 -1.12 -5.62
N THR A 120 -12.26 -1.95 -5.19
CA THR A 120 -10.86 -1.54 -4.94
C THR A 120 -10.17 -0.99 -6.19
N VAL A 121 -10.56 -1.49 -7.38
CA VAL A 121 -10.06 -0.99 -8.67
C VAL A 121 -10.40 0.49 -8.86
N ALA A 122 -11.59 0.89 -8.44
CA ALA A 122 -12.00 2.30 -8.52
C ALA A 122 -11.08 3.20 -7.69
N GLY A 123 -10.70 2.76 -6.48
CA GLY A 123 -9.80 3.53 -5.61
C GLY A 123 -8.48 3.87 -6.29
N VAL A 124 -7.84 2.87 -6.92
CA VAL A 124 -6.59 3.07 -7.67
C VAL A 124 -6.81 3.96 -8.90
N ALA A 125 -7.85 3.69 -9.69
CA ALA A 125 -8.16 4.49 -10.87
C ALA A 125 -8.42 5.97 -10.52
N ILE A 126 -9.16 6.25 -9.45
CA ILE A 126 -9.41 7.60 -8.95
C ILE A 126 -8.08 8.24 -8.51
N ALA A 127 -7.28 7.54 -7.70
CA ALA A 127 -6.00 8.05 -7.21
C ALA A 127 -5.05 8.48 -8.35
N LEU A 128 -5.02 7.73 -9.44
CA LEU A 128 -4.23 8.07 -10.64
C LEU A 128 -4.73 9.34 -11.35
N THR A 129 -5.99 9.75 -11.14
CA THR A 129 -6.54 10.99 -11.74
C THR A 129 -6.34 12.21 -10.87
N VAL A 130 -6.07 12.05 -9.56
CA VAL A 130 -5.86 13.17 -8.63
C VAL A 130 -4.53 13.88 -8.93
N PRO A 131 -4.49 15.24 -8.97
CA PRO A 131 -3.27 15.97 -9.25
C PRO A 131 -2.15 15.70 -8.25
N ALA A 132 -1.02 15.14 -8.73
CA ALA A 132 0.17 14.86 -7.95
C ALA A 132 1.23 15.98 -8.02
N ASN A 133 1.10 16.93 -8.96
CA ASN A 133 2.05 18.02 -9.13
C ASN A 133 1.58 19.31 -8.45
N PRO A 134 2.46 20.06 -7.77
CA PRO A 134 2.12 21.35 -7.16
C PRO A 134 1.76 22.38 -8.23
N ARG A 135 0.91 23.35 -7.88
CA ARG A 135 0.46 24.40 -8.78
C ARG A 135 1.56 25.43 -9.08
N LEU A 136 2.43 25.65 -8.11
CA LEU A 136 3.53 26.59 -8.17
C LEU A 136 4.87 25.85 -8.17
N ALA A 137 5.75 26.18 -9.10
CA ALA A 137 7.14 25.72 -9.05
C ALA A 137 7.81 26.27 -7.78
N SER A 138 8.66 25.44 -7.16
CA SER A 138 9.27 25.73 -5.83
C SER A 138 9.94 27.12 -5.76
N GLY A 139 10.54 27.62 -6.84
CA GLY A 139 11.15 28.95 -6.91
C GLY A 139 10.13 30.08 -6.77
N LYS A 140 9.06 30.04 -7.60
CA LYS A 140 7.98 31.04 -7.57
C LYS A 140 7.23 31.07 -6.23
N LEU A 141 7.15 29.94 -5.56
CA LEU A 141 6.57 29.79 -4.24
C LEU A 141 7.40 30.49 -3.17
N LEU A 142 8.72 30.26 -3.18
CA LEU A 142 9.64 30.91 -2.26
C LEU A 142 9.67 32.42 -2.45
N ASP A 143 9.64 32.91 -3.69
CA ASP A 143 9.62 34.34 -3.99
C ASP A 143 8.33 34.99 -3.54
N LYS A 144 7.17 34.33 -3.75
CA LYS A 144 5.86 34.83 -3.31
C LYS A 144 5.73 34.80 -1.78
N ALA A 145 6.23 33.75 -1.13
CA ALA A 145 6.28 33.65 0.33
C ALA A 145 7.17 34.72 0.95
N LYS A 146 8.39 34.94 0.39
CA LYS A 146 9.30 35.99 0.83
C LYS A 146 8.71 37.39 0.67
N SER A 147 8.05 37.67 -0.46
CA SER A 147 7.42 38.97 -0.70
C SER A 147 6.29 39.24 0.31
N ASN A 148 5.47 38.25 0.62
CA ASN A 148 4.38 38.38 1.58
C ASN A 148 4.91 38.57 3.01
N ILE A 149 5.91 37.77 3.41
CA ILE A 149 6.57 37.92 4.72
C ILE A 149 7.24 39.29 4.85
N SER A 150 7.94 39.76 3.80
CA SER A 150 8.58 41.09 3.81
C SER A 150 7.55 42.22 3.87
N ALA A 151 6.39 42.05 3.22
CA ALA A 151 5.29 43.01 3.30
C ALA A 151 4.67 43.07 4.71
N MET A 152 4.55 41.92 5.37
CA MET A 152 4.12 41.85 6.78
C MET A 152 5.14 42.51 7.70
N GLN A 153 6.45 42.26 7.57
CA GLN A 153 7.51 42.83 8.39
C GLN A 153 7.63 44.35 8.25
N ARG A 154 7.40 44.90 7.06
CA ARG A 154 7.48 46.36 6.83
C ARG A 154 6.33 47.14 7.48
N LYS A 155 5.17 46.49 7.68
CA LYS A 155 3.96 47.16 8.19
C LYS A 155 3.77 47.02 9.70
N THR A 156 4.56 46.18 10.37
CA THR A 156 4.27 45.79 11.75
C THR A 156 5.40 46.06 12.70
N LYS A 157 5.33 47.19 13.40
CA LYS A 157 6.16 47.45 14.60
C LYS A 157 5.54 46.85 15.88
N TYR A 158 4.24 46.51 15.84
CA TYR A 158 3.51 45.78 16.88
C TYR A 158 2.38 44.97 16.21
N VAL A 159 2.43 43.63 16.34
CA VAL A 159 1.51 42.72 15.69
C VAL A 159 0.34 42.40 16.60
N ASP A 160 -0.77 43.04 16.38
CA ASP A 160 -2.07 42.43 16.70
C ASP A 160 -2.58 41.71 15.43
N VAL A 161 -2.26 40.42 15.31
CA VAL A 161 -2.62 39.60 14.14
C VAL A 161 -4.10 39.44 14.01
N LEU A 162 -4.88 39.61 15.09
CA LEU A 162 -6.30 39.41 15.16
C LEU A 162 -7.11 40.73 15.02
N GLY A 163 -6.50 41.88 15.23
CA GLY A 163 -7.18 43.17 15.27
C GLY A 163 -7.28 43.93 13.95
N SER A 164 -6.48 43.55 12.91
CA SER A 164 -6.48 44.25 11.63
C SER A 164 -6.95 43.38 10.48
N LYS A 165 -7.98 43.84 9.75
CA LYS A 165 -8.51 43.20 8.54
C LYS A 165 -7.41 42.95 7.49
N GLN A 166 -6.46 43.88 7.36
CA GLN A 166 -5.33 43.74 6.43
C GLN A 166 -4.35 42.63 6.81
N ASN A 167 -4.08 42.43 8.10
CA ASN A 167 -3.22 41.34 8.57
C ASN A 167 -3.89 39.99 8.37
N HIS A 168 -5.19 39.93 8.53
CA HIS A 168 -5.98 38.72 8.24
C HIS A 168 -5.92 38.35 6.75
N GLU A 169 -6.08 39.34 5.85
CA GLU A 169 -5.96 39.12 4.40
C GLU A 169 -4.56 38.59 4.02
N GLN A 170 -3.48 39.11 4.62
CA GLN A 170 -2.11 38.64 4.37
C GLN A 170 -1.87 37.20 4.89
N VAL A 171 -2.47 36.85 6.02
CA VAL A 171 -2.45 35.45 6.52
C VAL A 171 -3.19 34.52 5.58
N LEU A 172 -4.33 34.93 5.04
CA LEU A 172 -5.06 34.17 4.04
C LEU A 172 -4.28 33.99 2.75
N GLU A 173 -3.56 35.04 2.27
CA GLU A 173 -2.67 34.92 1.11
C GLU A 173 -1.52 33.96 1.34
N LEU A 174 -0.89 33.99 2.52
CA LEU A 174 0.16 33.04 2.90
C LEU A 174 -0.37 31.60 2.94
N ARG A 175 -1.57 31.43 3.47
CA ARG A 175 -2.26 30.14 3.45
C ARG A 175 -2.50 29.67 2.02
N GLU A 176 -2.99 30.53 1.14
CA GLU A 176 -3.22 30.19 -0.28
C GLU A 176 -1.91 29.80 -1.01
N VAL A 177 -0.81 30.51 -0.72
CA VAL A 177 0.53 30.16 -1.21
C VAL A 177 0.98 28.80 -0.70
N ALA A 178 0.82 28.53 0.60
CA ALA A 178 1.16 27.24 1.22
C ALA A 178 0.29 26.08 0.69
N GLU A 179 -1.01 26.34 0.51
CA GLU A 179 -1.94 25.38 -0.10
C GLU A 179 -1.63 25.12 -1.58
N GLY A 180 -1.14 26.13 -2.32
CA GLY A 180 -0.66 25.98 -3.69
C GLY A 180 0.63 25.14 -3.82
N ALA A 181 1.41 25.06 -2.74
CA ALA A 181 2.60 24.21 -2.64
C ALA A 181 2.27 22.74 -2.42
N SER A 182 1.17 22.46 -1.71
CA SER A 182 0.70 21.11 -1.45
C SER A 182 -0.17 20.61 -2.59
N THR A 183 0.02 19.35 -2.98
CA THR A 183 -0.83 18.71 -3.99
C THR A 183 -2.12 18.19 -3.35
N PRO A 184 -3.25 18.14 -4.08
CA PRO A 184 -4.48 17.50 -3.58
C PRO A 184 -4.26 16.06 -3.14
N LEU A 185 -3.43 15.30 -3.87
CA LEU A 185 -3.09 13.93 -3.53
C LEU A 185 -2.39 13.84 -2.16
N ARG A 186 -1.42 14.72 -1.90
CA ARG A 186 -0.71 14.74 -0.62
C ARG A 186 -1.60 15.14 0.55
N ARG A 187 -2.50 16.06 0.32
CA ARG A 187 -3.50 16.43 1.35
C ARG A 187 -4.41 15.26 1.72
N TRP A 188 -4.78 14.44 0.74
CA TRP A 188 -5.55 13.23 0.99
C TRP A 188 -4.73 12.18 1.74
N GLU A 189 -3.48 11.98 1.34
CA GLU A 189 -2.56 11.08 2.04
C GLU A 189 -2.43 11.46 3.52
N ASP A 190 -2.16 12.75 3.79
CA ASP A 190 -2.02 13.27 5.16
C ASP A 190 -3.34 13.18 5.96
N ALA A 191 -4.50 13.47 5.33
CA ALA A 191 -5.80 13.44 5.98
C ALA A 191 -6.31 12.01 6.24
N LEU A 192 -6.05 11.07 5.33
CA LEU A 192 -6.54 9.69 5.41
C LEU A 192 -5.59 8.78 6.19
N GLY A 193 -4.30 9.11 6.25
CA GLY A 193 -3.28 8.23 6.85
C GLY A 193 -3.61 7.83 8.28
N LEU A 194 -3.94 8.79 9.14
CA LEU A 194 -4.25 8.53 10.55
C LEU A 194 -5.58 7.76 10.74
N PRO A 195 -6.71 8.16 10.12
CA PRO A 195 -7.96 7.39 10.20
C PRO A 195 -7.83 5.97 9.66
N VAL A 196 -7.11 5.78 8.56
CA VAL A 196 -6.87 4.44 8.00
C VAL A 196 -6.07 3.59 8.98
N ALA A 197 -4.96 4.12 9.52
CA ALA A 197 -4.09 3.37 10.41
C ALA A 197 -4.73 3.04 11.77
N LEU A 198 -5.53 3.95 12.34
CA LEU A 198 -6.06 3.80 13.71
C LEU A 198 -7.48 3.21 13.76
N LEU A 199 -8.26 3.35 12.69
CA LEU A 199 -9.65 2.90 12.68
C LEU A 199 -9.88 1.80 11.65
N ILE A 200 -9.57 2.06 10.37
CA ILE A 200 -9.94 1.13 9.28
C ILE A 200 -9.14 -0.16 9.37
N LEU A 201 -7.82 -0.09 9.48
CA LEU A 201 -6.98 -1.29 9.54
C LEU A 201 -7.27 -2.17 10.77
N PRO A 202 -7.40 -1.64 12.00
CA PRO A 202 -7.75 -2.46 13.16
C PRO A 202 -9.15 -3.08 13.05
N LEU A 203 -10.17 -2.33 12.59
CA LEU A 203 -11.49 -2.87 12.37
C LEU A 203 -11.50 -3.96 11.30
N PHE A 204 -10.81 -3.71 10.18
CA PHE A 204 -10.68 -4.70 9.12
C PHE A 204 -9.97 -5.96 9.61
N ALA A 205 -8.88 -5.82 10.35
CA ALA A 205 -8.17 -6.94 10.95
C ALA A 205 -9.08 -7.72 11.92
N LEU A 206 -9.82 -7.03 12.78
CA LEU A 206 -10.72 -7.66 13.75
C LEU A 206 -11.86 -8.43 13.07
N THR A 207 -12.50 -7.83 12.05
CA THR A 207 -13.63 -8.47 11.35
C THR A 207 -13.19 -9.64 10.48
N ASN A 208 -11.97 -9.61 9.94
CA ASN A 208 -11.46 -10.66 9.05
C ASN A 208 -10.63 -11.72 9.78
N ALA A 209 -10.11 -11.43 10.98
CA ALA A 209 -9.32 -12.35 11.79
C ALA A 209 -10.14 -13.49 12.42
N GLY A 210 -11.46 -13.59 12.14
CA GLY A 210 -12.35 -14.63 12.70
C GLY A 210 -11.85 -16.06 12.37
N VAL A 211 -10.85 -16.49 13.13
CA VAL A 211 -10.31 -17.86 13.11
C VAL A 211 -10.89 -18.62 14.29
N VAL A 212 -11.53 -19.75 14.04
CA VAL A 212 -12.00 -20.63 15.11
C VAL A 212 -10.79 -21.37 15.67
N PHE A 213 -10.42 -21.06 16.91
CA PHE A 213 -9.30 -21.71 17.56
C PHE A 213 -9.73 -23.07 18.16
N GLY A 214 -9.43 -24.13 17.43
CA GLY A 214 -9.45 -25.51 17.93
C GLY A 214 -8.09 -26.14 17.60
N PHE A 215 -7.43 -26.80 18.57
CA PHE A 215 -6.08 -27.34 18.32
C PHE A 215 -6.06 -28.40 17.22
N SER A 216 -7.07 -29.26 17.17
CA SER A 216 -7.24 -30.25 16.08
C SER A 216 -7.50 -29.61 14.73
N THR A 217 -8.43 -28.64 14.68
CA THR A 217 -8.78 -27.88 13.48
C THR A 217 -7.61 -27.05 12.96
N PHE A 218 -6.78 -26.54 13.87
CA PHE A 218 -5.58 -25.81 13.52
C PHE A 218 -4.55 -26.70 12.80
N ILE A 219 -4.26 -27.90 13.35
CA ILE A 219 -3.32 -28.85 12.71
C ILE A 219 -3.85 -29.31 11.36
N GLU A 220 -5.15 -29.66 11.28
CA GLU A 220 -5.81 -30.07 10.06
C GLU A 220 -5.70 -28.99 8.97
N SER A 221 -5.97 -27.74 9.33
CA SER A 221 -5.85 -26.59 8.40
C SER A 221 -4.43 -26.44 7.85
N LEU A 222 -3.40 -26.68 8.67
CA LEU A 222 -2.00 -26.59 8.22
C LEU A 222 -1.58 -27.74 7.31
N GLN A 223 -2.18 -28.92 7.48
CA GLN A 223 -1.89 -30.12 6.66
C GLN A 223 -2.71 -30.15 5.35
N HIS A 224 -3.77 -29.35 5.27
CA HIS A 224 -4.58 -29.28 4.07
C HIS A 224 -3.80 -28.67 2.90
N PRO A 225 -3.96 -29.14 1.64
CA PRO A 225 -3.25 -28.61 0.48
C PRO A 225 -3.34 -27.07 0.34
N THR A 226 -4.53 -26.51 0.60
CA THR A 226 -4.74 -25.06 0.64
C THR A 226 -3.81 -24.38 1.65
N GLY A 227 -3.71 -24.95 2.86
CA GLY A 227 -2.87 -24.42 3.92
C GLY A 227 -1.38 -24.49 3.59
N LEU A 228 -0.92 -25.64 3.15
CA LEU A 228 0.48 -25.84 2.72
C LEU A 228 0.84 -24.90 1.56
N GLY A 229 -0.04 -24.79 0.57
CA GLY A 229 0.16 -23.88 -0.57
C GLY A 229 0.27 -22.42 -0.15
N ILE A 230 -0.55 -21.95 0.81
CA ILE A 230 -0.49 -20.58 1.34
C ILE A 230 0.79 -20.36 2.12
N ILE A 231 1.13 -21.24 3.07
CA ILE A 231 2.31 -21.06 3.93
C ILE A 231 3.58 -21.07 3.09
N THR A 232 3.75 -22.07 2.23
CA THR A 232 4.92 -22.17 1.37
C THR A 232 4.96 -21.03 0.35
N GLY A 233 3.82 -20.64 -0.23
CA GLY A 233 3.70 -19.53 -1.16
C GLY A 233 4.08 -18.18 -0.54
N LEU A 234 3.58 -17.87 0.66
CA LEU A 234 3.90 -16.62 1.36
C LEU A 234 5.36 -16.61 1.86
N VAL A 235 5.81 -17.66 2.55
CA VAL A 235 7.15 -17.66 3.16
C VAL A 235 8.23 -17.90 2.11
N LEU A 236 8.17 -19.04 1.39
CA LEU A 236 9.20 -19.41 0.44
C LEU A 236 9.01 -18.74 -0.92
N GLY A 237 7.76 -18.61 -1.39
CA GLY A 237 7.46 -18.02 -2.68
C GLY A 237 7.82 -16.54 -2.76
N LYS A 238 7.53 -15.76 -1.74
CA LYS A 238 7.94 -14.36 -1.64
C LYS A 238 9.45 -14.24 -1.50
N PHE A 239 10.04 -15.03 -0.61
CA PHE A 239 11.49 -15.04 -0.42
C PHE A 239 12.23 -15.32 -1.72
N ILE A 240 11.92 -16.43 -2.40
CA ILE A 240 12.59 -16.83 -3.65
C ILE A 240 12.26 -15.83 -4.78
N GLY A 241 11.00 -15.41 -4.89
CA GLY A 241 10.56 -14.51 -5.96
C GLY A 241 11.22 -13.15 -5.89
N ILE A 242 11.21 -12.50 -4.73
CA ILE A 242 11.77 -11.16 -4.55
C ILE A 242 13.30 -11.20 -4.57
N SER A 243 13.93 -12.10 -3.79
CA SER A 243 15.39 -12.22 -3.76
C SER A 243 15.94 -12.64 -5.12
N GLY A 244 15.29 -13.61 -5.79
CA GLY A 244 15.68 -14.08 -7.11
C GLY A 244 15.54 -13.00 -8.18
N ALA A 245 14.42 -12.28 -8.22
CA ALA A 245 14.22 -11.19 -9.16
C ALA A 245 15.24 -10.05 -8.95
N CYS A 246 15.50 -9.67 -7.70
CA CYS A 246 16.54 -8.68 -7.39
C CYS A 246 17.93 -9.17 -7.78
N TRP A 247 18.27 -10.44 -7.50
CA TRP A 247 19.54 -11.01 -7.90
C TRP A 247 19.74 -11.01 -9.43
N LEU A 248 18.71 -11.42 -10.17
CA LEU A 248 18.73 -11.37 -11.64
C LEU A 248 18.87 -9.93 -12.16
N GLY A 249 18.12 -8.98 -11.60
CA GLY A 249 18.22 -7.56 -11.97
C GLY A 249 19.62 -6.99 -11.77
N LEU A 250 20.26 -7.35 -10.65
CA LEU A 250 21.65 -6.95 -10.38
C LEU A 250 22.64 -7.68 -11.30
N ARG A 251 22.45 -8.98 -11.54
CA ARG A 251 23.34 -9.81 -12.40
C ARG A 251 23.35 -9.35 -13.84
N TYR A 252 22.17 -8.97 -14.37
CA TYR A 252 22.02 -8.44 -15.73
C TYR A 252 22.21 -6.93 -15.83
N LYS A 253 22.57 -6.25 -14.72
CA LYS A 253 22.78 -4.78 -14.67
C LYS A 253 21.55 -3.98 -15.11
N ILE A 254 20.34 -4.53 -14.94
CA ILE A 254 19.06 -3.84 -15.22
C ILE A 254 18.80 -2.75 -14.16
N GLY A 255 19.32 -2.95 -12.93
CA GLY A 255 19.17 -2.02 -11.83
C GLY A 255 20.36 -2.06 -10.88
N CYS A 256 20.37 -1.13 -9.93
CA CYS A 256 21.34 -1.09 -8.84
C CYS A 256 20.62 -0.95 -7.50
N LEU A 257 21.24 -1.46 -6.44
CA LEU A 257 20.72 -1.26 -5.09
C LEU A 257 20.91 0.21 -4.67
N PRO A 258 19.93 0.82 -3.99
CA PRO A 258 20.10 2.14 -3.40
C PRO A 258 21.29 2.20 -2.44
N ALA A 259 21.85 3.40 -2.26
CA ALA A 259 22.98 3.61 -1.38
C ALA A 259 22.71 3.09 0.05
N GLY A 260 23.66 2.32 0.58
CA GLY A 260 23.57 1.71 1.92
C GLY A 260 22.78 0.41 2.00
N ILE A 261 22.15 -0.05 0.90
CA ILE A 261 21.48 -1.37 0.84
C ILE A 261 22.44 -2.41 0.29
N ARG A 262 22.53 -3.54 0.95
CA ARG A 262 23.22 -4.75 0.47
C ARG A 262 22.21 -5.84 0.12
N PHE A 263 22.61 -6.82 -0.66
CA PHE A 263 21.73 -7.93 -1.03
C PHE A 263 21.18 -8.69 0.19
N GLN A 264 21.94 -8.76 1.29
CA GLN A 264 21.45 -9.33 2.55
C GLN A 264 20.23 -8.58 3.13
N HIS A 265 20.17 -7.26 2.97
CA HIS A 265 18.98 -6.49 3.36
C HIS A 265 17.76 -6.85 2.49
N VAL A 266 17.99 -7.12 1.20
CA VAL A 266 16.92 -7.58 0.28
C VAL A 266 16.39 -8.94 0.73
N ILE A 267 17.26 -9.87 1.14
CA ILE A 267 16.86 -11.17 1.70
C ILE A 267 15.98 -10.99 2.93
N GLY A 268 16.37 -10.15 3.88
CA GLY A 268 15.57 -9.87 5.08
C GLY A 268 14.20 -9.26 4.76
N VAL A 269 14.16 -8.31 3.82
CA VAL A 269 12.91 -7.69 3.35
C VAL A 269 12.03 -8.69 2.61
N SER A 270 12.60 -9.58 1.80
CA SER A 270 11.83 -10.60 1.08
C SER A 270 11.15 -11.61 2.00
N LEU A 271 11.76 -11.92 3.15
CA LEU A 271 11.13 -12.70 4.22
C LEU A 271 9.99 -11.94 4.88
N ILE A 272 10.17 -10.65 5.21
CA ILE A 272 9.12 -9.79 5.79
C ILE A 272 7.97 -9.59 4.81
N ALA A 273 8.24 -9.50 3.51
CA ALA A 273 7.21 -9.38 2.48
C ALA A 273 6.27 -10.60 2.39
N GLY A 274 6.60 -11.72 3.03
CA GLY A 274 5.71 -12.86 3.23
C GLY A 274 4.59 -12.61 4.25
N ILE A 275 4.54 -11.46 4.93
CA ILE A 275 3.41 -11.05 5.77
C ILE A 275 2.27 -10.64 4.83
N GLY A 276 1.28 -11.51 4.69
CA GLY A 276 0.14 -11.25 3.80
C GLY A 276 -1.15 -10.86 4.52
N PHE A 277 -1.20 -11.01 5.83
CA PHE A 277 -2.33 -10.98 6.75
C PHE A 277 -3.63 -10.37 6.21
N THR A 278 -3.79 -9.04 6.18
CA THR A 278 -5.05 -8.39 5.78
C THR A 278 -5.36 -8.58 4.31
N MET A 279 -4.37 -8.38 3.43
CA MET A 279 -4.55 -8.46 1.98
C MET A 279 -4.75 -9.90 1.50
N SER A 280 -3.97 -10.85 2.01
CA SER A 280 -4.17 -12.27 1.69
C SER A 280 -5.52 -12.79 2.20
N THR A 281 -5.96 -12.36 3.40
CA THR A 281 -7.29 -12.72 3.92
C THR A 281 -8.41 -12.14 3.07
N PHE A 282 -8.23 -10.90 2.59
CA PHE A 282 -9.17 -10.28 1.68
C PHE A 282 -9.31 -11.06 0.36
N ILE A 283 -8.20 -11.45 -0.26
CA ILE A 283 -8.23 -12.27 -1.49
C ILE A 283 -8.84 -13.65 -1.21
N ALA A 284 -8.56 -14.24 -0.04
CA ALA A 284 -9.14 -15.50 0.37
C ALA A 284 -10.67 -15.44 0.50
N THR A 285 -11.21 -14.33 1.07
CA THR A 285 -12.67 -14.14 1.17
C THR A 285 -13.33 -14.01 -0.20
N LEU A 286 -12.64 -13.45 -1.19
CA LEU A 286 -13.14 -13.36 -2.56
C LEU A 286 -13.02 -14.69 -3.31
N GLY A 287 -11.88 -15.37 -3.15
CA GLY A 287 -11.60 -16.61 -3.88
C GLY A 287 -12.42 -17.79 -3.37
N PHE A 288 -12.67 -17.85 -2.08
CA PHE A 288 -13.43 -18.94 -1.44
C PHE A 288 -14.84 -18.52 -1.02
N ASP A 289 -15.44 -17.58 -1.77
CA ASP A 289 -16.85 -17.22 -1.56
C ASP A 289 -17.75 -18.46 -1.72
N GLY A 290 -18.61 -18.70 -0.72
CA GLY A 290 -19.44 -19.91 -0.68
C GLY A 290 -18.72 -21.19 -0.25
N GLN A 291 -17.43 -21.18 0.07
CA GLN A 291 -16.62 -22.33 0.48
C GLN A 291 -16.02 -22.15 1.90
N PRO A 292 -16.83 -22.24 2.96
CA PRO A 292 -16.41 -21.90 4.34
C PRO A 292 -15.24 -22.76 4.85
N GLY A 293 -15.13 -24.03 4.43
CA GLY A 293 -14.03 -24.91 4.83
C GLY A 293 -12.67 -24.43 4.28
N HIS A 294 -12.60 -24.14 2.98
CA HIS A 294 -11.39 -23.61 2.37
C HIS A 294 -11.03 -22.23 2.89
N LEU A 295 -12.03 -21.37 3.14
CA LEU A 295 -11.81 -20.03 3.71
C LEU A 295 -11.24 -20.12 5.13
N HIS A 296 -11.74 -21.03 5.97
CA HIS A 296 -11.22 -21.25 7.32
C HIS A 296 -9.75 -21.70 7.29
N ASN A 297 -9.44 -22.73 6.49
CA ASN A 297 -8.09 -23.23 6.29
C ASN A 297 -7.15 -22.12 5.77
N ALA A 298 -7.61 -21.31 4.83
CA ALA A 298 -6.85 -20.20 4.29
C ALA A 298 -6.53 -19.15 5.36
N LYS A 299 -7.52 -18.68 6.13
CA LYS A 299 -7.32 -17.67 7.19
C LYS A 299 -6.32 -18.13 8.24
N THR A 300 -6.45 -19.37 8.71
CA THR A 300 -5.53 -19.99 9.68
C THR A 300 -4.10 -20.01 9.13
N SER A 301 -3.94 -20.46 7.90
CA SER A 301 -2.63 -20.61 7.26
C SER A 301 -1.98 -19.25 6.92
N ILE A 302 -2.76 -18.25 6.53
CA ILE A 302 -2.29 -16.88 6.32
C ILE A 302 -1.73 -16.29 7.63
N LEU A 303 -2.43 -16.50 8.75
CA LEU A 303 -1.98 -16.01 10.05
C LEU A 303 -0.64 -16.65 10.44
N VAL A 304 -0.54 -17.98 10.33
CA VAL A 304 0.71 -18.72 10.61
C VAL A 304 1.85 -18.26 9.71
N ALA A 305 1.61 -18.16 8.40
CA ALA A 305 2.60 -17.72 7.44
C ALA A 305 3.10 -16.30 7.74
N SER A 306 2.17 -15.40 8.11
CA SER A 306 2.50 -14.01 8.44
C SER A 306 3.36 -13.90 9.70
N ILE A 307 3.03 -14.65 10.76
CA ILE A 307 3.83 -14.72 11.99
C ILE A 307 5.22 -15.30 11.68
N LEU A 308 5.27 -16.41 10.94
CA LEU A 308 6.52 -17.07 10.59
C LEU A 308 7.42 -16.13 9.76
N SER A 309 6.87 -15.44 8.76
CA SER A 309 7.58 -14.47 7.94
C SER A 309 8.10 -13.29 8.76
N ALA A 310 7.30 -12.78 9.69
CA ALA A 310 7.71 -11.69 10.58
C ALA A 310 8.90 -12.12 11.45
N ILE A 311 8.81 -13.28 12.09
CA ILE A 311 9.88 -13.81 12.95
C ILE A 311 11.14 -14.06 12.15
N LEU A 312 11.06 -14.79 11.04
CA LEU A 312 12.22 -15.12 10.21
C LEU A 312 12.89 -13.86 9.66
N GLY A 313 12.10 -12.90 9.16
CA GLY A 313 12.63 -11.66 8.62
C GLY A 313 13.28 -10.77 9.68
N LEU A 314 12.66 -10.62 10.87
CA LEU A 314 13.24 -9.89 12.00
C LEU A 314 14.54 -10.52 12.48
N LEU A 315 14.55 -11.83 12.69
CA LEU A 315 15.75 -12.55 13.14
C LEU A 315 16.88 -12.42 12.11
N TYR A 316 16.56 -12.58 10.83
CA TYR A 316 17.54 -12.42 9.76
C TYR A 316 18.14 -11.03 9.74
N ILE A 317 17.32 -9.97 9.74
CA ILE A 317 17.81 -8.59 9.73
C ILE A 317 18.64 -8.31 10.99
N ARG A 318 18.15 -8.69 12.16
CA ARG A 318 18.81 -8.39 13.44
C ARG A 318 20.16 -9.09 13.60
N PHE A 319 20.27 -10.35 13.19
CA PHE A 319 21.48 -11.15 13.48
C PHE A 319 22.47 -11.21 12.32
N ILE A 320 22.01 -11.07 11.09
CA ILE A 320 22.84 -11.25 9.90
C ILE A 320 23.11 -9.94 9.19
N ALA A 321 22.07 -9.20 8.85
CA ALA A 321 22.19 -7.99 8.05
C ALA A 321 22.86 -6.81 8.82
N THR A 322 22.78 -6.80 10.15
CA THR A 322 23.37 -5.72 10.97
C THR A 322 24.86 -5.93 11.30
N LYS A 323 25.35 -7.15 11.32
CA LYS A 323 26.75 -7.44 11.66
C LYS A 323 27.78 -6.80 10.72
N GLU A 324 27.36 -6.36 9.55
CA GLU A 324 28.24 -5.87 8.48
C GLU A 324 28.06 -4.38 8.16
N LEU A 325 27.28 -3.64 8.93
CA LEU A 325 27.18 -2.19 8.74
C LEU A 325 28.49 -1.55 9.26
N PRO A 326 29.25 -0.82 8.43
CA PRO A 326 30.35 -0.01 8.94
C PRO A 326 29.75 1.03 9.89
N VAL A 327 30.27 1.10 11.10
CA VAL A 327 29.92 2.14 12.06
C VAL A 327 30.18 3.50 11.40
N VAL A 328 29.12 4.16 10.94
CA VAL A 328 29.21 5.55 10.51
C VAL A 328 29.53 6.35 11.77
N LYS A 329 30.83 6.61 12.02
CA LYS A 329 31.25 7.58 13.02
C LYS A 329 30.57 8.91 12.66
N LYS A 330 29.64 9.34 13.50
CA LYS A 330 29.12 10.70 13.47
C LYS A 330 30.33 11.65 13.55
N ARG A 331 30.59 12.36 12.45
CA ARG A 331 31.38 13.60 12.48
C ARG A 331 30.43 14.75 12.76
#